data_d04b3172c593b38e1c5e9dad661badd5
#
_entry.id   d04b3172c593b38e1c5e9dad661badd5
#
_cell.length_a   1.000
_cell.length_b   1.000
_cell.length_c   1.000
_cell.angle_alpha   90.00
_cell.angle_beta   90.00
_cell.angle_gamma   90.00
#
_symmetry.space_group_name_H-M   'P 1'
#
loop_
_entity.id
_entity.type
_entity.pdbx_description
1 polymer ?
#
loop_
_entity_poly.entity_id
_entity_poly.type
_entity_poly.pdbx_seq_one_letter_code
_entity_poly.pdbx_strand_id
1 'polypeptide(L)'
;MIKIPLKFILILSLIPIFFIASIDSDLGWHLRYGGYFLENGKFLKENILTYFLSGYYWPNSYSLYQAITTILYKIGNLQLLTLSYLLVMLFSFYLLNLTYPKTTKTNYLLFLLGAIASWQVFRLGPRAQIYSFLFFVLTNFYLSKMIEKENKKYFLILPLLFLVWVNFHGGFVVGFALFLYYIIKSITDKKWGTATSISLVFLASLFATLINPYSIKIYAEIIRHITTPLRLLIAEWTPPPFHIKLAILISSICSILVLLLSKARNKIPNSIFLLVFMFSAIEAKRNVPF
;
A
#
# COMPACT_ATOMS: atom_id res chain seq x y z
N MET A 1 -13.65 4.37 36.20
CA MET A 1 -13.88 4.76 34.81
C MET A 1 -12.64 4.42 33.98
N ILE A 2 -12.77 3.53 33.01
CA ILE A 2 -11.67 3.18 32.09
C ILE A 2 -11.43 4.38 31.17
N LYS A 3 -10.29 5.05 31.30
CA LYS A 3 -9.88 6.13 30.39
C LYS A 3 -9.45 5.50 29.07
N ILE A 4 -10.36 5.45 28.10
CA ILE A 4 -10.01 5.02 26.75
C ILE A 4 -9.07 6.08 26.15
N PRO A 5 -7.84 5.72 25.70
CA PRO A 5 -6.92 6.69 25.12
C PRO A 5 -7.54 7.33 23.87
N LEU A 6 -7.38 8.65 23.69
CA LEU A 6 -7.93 9.41 22.56
C LEU A 6 -7.59 8.78 21.19
N LYS A 7 -6.43 8.17 21.04
CA LYS A 7 -5.99 7.44 19.86
C LYS A 7 -6.93 6.26 19.50
N PHE A 8 -7.47 5.55 20.50
CA PHE A 8 -8.43 4.48 20.28
C PHE A 8 -9.77 5.01 19.79
N ILE A 9 -10.24 6.11 20.37
CA ILE A 9 -11.48 6.78 19.96
C ILE A 9 -11.37 7.20 18.49
N LEU A 10 -10.23 7.75 18.07
CA LEU A 10 -9.99 8.18 16.68
C LEU A 10 -9.96 6.99 15.71
N ILE A 11 -9.31 5.88 16.09
CA ILE A 11 -9.31 4.67 15.26
C ILE A 11 -10.74 4.10 15.15
N LEU A 12 -11.48 4.07 16.25
CA LEU A 12 -12.87 3.60 16.24
C LEU A 12 -13.80 4.53 15.43
N SER A 13 -13.55 5.85 15.41
CA SER A 13 -14.30 6.80 14.58
C SER A 13 -14.13 6.58 13.07
N LEU A 14 -13.11 5.81 12.65
CA LEU A 14 -12.93 5.41 11.26
C LEU A 14 -13.84 4.24 10.84
N ILE A 15 -14.44 3.52 11.80
CA ILE A 15 -15.32 2.37 11.50
C ILE A 15 -16.47 2.77 10.55
N PRO A 16 -17.27 3.82 10.82
CA PRO A 16 -18.34 4.22 9.91
C PRO A 16 -17.82 4.66 8.53
N ILE A 17 -16.57 5.15 8.47
CA ILE A 17 -15.94 5.61 7.26
C ILE A 17 -15.56 4.42 6.37
N PHE A 18 -15.08 3.33 6.94
CA PHE A 18 -14.57 2.17 6.18
C PHE A 18 -15.53 0.97 6.17
N PHE A 19 -16.59 1.00 6.97
CA PHE A 19 -17.61 -0.04 6.95
C PHE A 19 -18.59 0.16 5.79
N ILE A 20 -18.12 -0.12 4.58
CA ILE A 20 -18.93 -0.06 3.37
C ILE A 20 -18.93 -1.42 2.71
N ALA A 21 -20.11 -2.00 2.63
CA ALA A 21 -20.39 -3.18 1.84
C ALA A 21 -20.55 -2.81 0.36
N SER A 22 -19.54 -2.19 -0.27
CA SER A 22 -19.56 -1.99 -1.71
C SER A 22 -18.95 -3.20 -2.40
N ILE A 23 -19.57 -3.62 -3.50
CA ILE A 23 -19.06 -4.69 -4.34
C ILE A 23 -18.06 -4.05 -5.31
N ASP A 24 -16.80 -4.48 -5.22
CA ASP A 24 -15.81 -4.18 -6.24
C ASP A 24 -16.21 -4.82 -7.57
N SER A 25 -16.14 -4.06 -8.66
CA SER A 25 -16.39 -4.58 -10.01
C SER A 25 -15.49 -5.76 -10.37
N ASP A 26 -14.31 -5.83 -9.78
CA ASP A 26 -13.31 -6.87 -10.07
C ASP A 26 -13.47 -8.12 -9.19
N LEU A 27 -14.38 -8.09 -8.20
CA LEU A 27 -14.56 -9.22 -7.26
C LEU A 27 -14.85 -10.54 -8.00
N GLY A 28 -15.69 -10.50 -9.04
CA GLY A 28 -16.02 -11.69 -9.84
C GLY A 28 -14.78 -12.36 -10.43
N TRP A 29 -13.84 -11.57 -10.96
CA TRP A 29 -12.56 -12.05 -11.45
C TRP A 29 -11.75 -12.72 -10.35
N HIS A 30 -11.60 -12.04 -9.22
CA HIS A 30 -10.82 -12.56 -8.10
C HIS A 30 -11.38 -13.87 -7.57
N LEU A 31 -12.71 -13.99 -7.46
CA LEU A 31 -13.37 -15.24 -7.04
C LEU A 31 -13.19 -16.36 -8.05
N ARG A 32 -13.26 -16.07 -9.36
CA ARG A 32 -13.10 -17.09 -10.40
C ARG A 32 -11.67 -17.62 -10.48
N TYR A 33 -10.66 -16.72 -10.47
CA TYR A 33 -9.26 -17.14 -10.48
C TYR A 33 -8.85 -17.85 -9.19
N GLY A 34 -9.31 -17.36 -8.03
CA GLY A 34 -9.07 -18.03 -6.76
C GLY A 34 -9.77 -19.39 -6.67
N GLY A 35 -11.02 -19.49 -7.16
CA GLY A 35 -11.75 -20.76 -7.26
C GLY A 35 -11.02 -21.80 -8.11
N TYR A 36 -10.55 -21.39 -9.28
CA TYR A 36 -9.76 -22.27 -10.15
C TYR A 36 -8.51 -22.81 -9.44
N PHE A 37 -7.79 -21.96 -8.69
CA PHE A 37 -6.63 -22.38 -7.91
C PHE A 37 -7.02 -23.40 -6.83
N LEU A 38 -8.10 -23.16 -6.08
CA LEU A 38 -8.56 -24.08 -5.03
C LEU A 38 -9.02 -25.43 -5.55
N GLU A 39 -9.57 -25.47 -6.76
CA GLU A 39 -10.06 -26.70 -7.40
C GLU A 39 -8.94 -27.49 -8.06
N ASN A 40 -7.94 -26.83 -8.67
CA ASN A 40 -6.94 -27.47 -9.53
C ASN A 40 -5.52 -27.47 -8.92
N GLY A 41 -5.27 -26.77 -7.80
CA GLY A 41 -3.94 -26.62 -7.21
C GLY A 41 -2.94 -25.82 -8.07
N LYS A 42 -3.41 -25.17 -9.15
CA LYS A 42 -2.58 -24.44 -10.12
C LYS A 42 -3.17 -23.07 -10.38
N PHE A 43 -2.31 -22.05 -10.51
CA PHE A 43 -2.76 -20.72 -10.91
C PHE A 43 -3.11 -20.68 -12.40
N LEU A 44 -4.26 -20.07 -12.70
CA LEU A 44 -4.69 -19.84 -14.07
C LEU A 44 -3.80 -18.76 -14.70
N LYS A 45 -3.01 -19.13 -15.70
CA LYS A 45 -2.04 -18.23 -16.35
C LYS A 45 -2.54 -17.60 -17.64
N GLU A 46 -3.56 -18.22 -18.25
CA GLU A 46 -4.16 -17.75 -19.49
C GLU A 46 -5.58 -17.24 -19.23
N ASN A 47 -5.96 -16.22 -19.97
CA ASN A 47 -7.31 -15.71 -19.90
C ASN A 47 -8.28 -16.64 -20.66
N ILE A 48 -9.15 -17.31 -19.91
CA ILE A 48 -10.22 -18.15 -20.44
C ILE A 48 -11.61 -17.54 -20.19
N LEU A 49 -11.67 -16.35 -19.58
CA LEU A 49 -12.91 -15.75 -19.10
C LEU A 49 -13.47 -14.67 -20.04
N THR A 50 -12.68 -14.19 -20.99
CA THR A 50 -13.13 -13.21 -21.97
C THR A 50 -12.96 -13.72 -23.39
N TYR A 51 -13.94 -13.40 -24.22
CA TYR A 51 -13.94 -13.79 -25.63
C TYR A 51 -12.81 -13.13 -26.45
N PHE A 52 -12.61 -11.82 -26.25
CA PHE A 52 -11.67 -11.04 -27.07
C PHE A 52 -10.19 -11.30 -26.76
N LEU A 53 -9.84 -11.76 -25.58
CA LEU A 53 -8.47 -12.02 -25.15
C LEU A 53 -8.29 -13.47 -24.69
N SER A 54 -9.05 -14.38 -25.29
CA SER A 54 -8.92 -15.83 -24.99
C SER A 54 -7.50 -16.30 -25.27
N GLY A 55 -6.92 -17.03 -24.35
CA GLY A 55 -5.53 -17.50 -24.42
C GLY A 55 -4.46 -16.46 -24.11
N TYR A 56 -4.83 -15.21 -23.82
CA TYR A 56 -3.85 -14.21 -23.41
C TYR A 56 -3.15 -14.62 -22.11
N TYR A 57 -1.82 -14.73 -22.17
CA TYR A 57 -1.01 -15.01 -21.00
C TYR A 57 -0.93 -13.77 -20.11
N TRP A 58 -1.53 -13.85 -18.91
CA TRP A 58 -1.61 -12.75 -17.97
C TRP A 58 -0.77 -12.99 -16.72
N PRO A 59 0.39 -12.30 -16.56
CA PRO A 59 1.17 -12.31 -15.33
C PRO A 59 0.41 -11.63 -14.19
N ASN A 60 -0.38 -12.42 -13.48
CA ASN A 60 -1.34 -11.97 -12.49
C ASN A 60 -0.67 -11.77 -11.12
N SER A 61 -0.57 -10.52 -10.65
CA SER A 61 0.00 -10.16 -9.35
C SER A 61 -0.94 -10.40 -8.16
N TYR A 62 -2.11 -10.98 -8.36
CA TYR A 62 -3.14 -11.18 -7.33
C TYR A 62 -3.26 -12.63 -6.85
N SER A 63 -2.31 -13.49 -7.17
CA SER A 63 -2.43 -14.94 -6.97
C SER A 63 -2.86 -15.35 -5.55
N LEU A 64 -2.14 -14.87 -4.54
CA LEU A 64 -2.46 -15.17 -3.15
C LEU A 64 -3.70 -14.41 -2.66
N TYR A 65 -3.86 -13.15 -3.09
CA TYR A 65 -5.05 -12.35 -2.77
C TYR A 65 -6.32 -13.05 -3.26
N GLN A 66 -6.34 -13.55 -4.50
CA GLN A 66 -7.48 -14.24 -5.11
C GLN A 66 -7.83 -15.51 -4.34
N ALA A 67 -6.84 -16.32 -3.98
CA ALA A 67 -7.05 -17.53 -3.20
C ALA A 67 -7.67 -17.22 -1.83
N ILE A 68 -7.11 -16.27 -1.08
CA ILE A 68 -7.60 -15.88 0.25
C ILE A 68 -8.99 -15.24 0.16
N THR A 69 -9.21 -14.34 -0.80
CA THR A 69 -10.51 -13.69 -1.02
C THR A 69 -11.59 -14.73 -1.31
N THR A 70 -11.28 -15.74 -2.12
CA THR A 70 -12.22 -16.83 -2.43
C THR A 70 -12.53 -17.70 -1.21
N ILE A 71 -11.52 -18.01 -0.38
CA ILE A 71 -11.71 -18.75 0.86
C ILE A 71 -12.63 -17.96 1.81
N LEU A 72 -12.33 -16.68 2.04
CA LEU A 72 -13.14 -15.83 2.91
C LEU A 72 -14.58 -15.70 2.39
N TYR A 73 -14.74 -15.55 1.07
CA TYR A 73 -16.06 -15.49 0.46
C TYR A 73 -16.85 -16.80 0.61
N LYS A 74 -16.21 -17.97 0.43
CA LYS A 74 -16.84 -19.28 0.64
C LYS A 74 -17.26 -19.52 2.08
N ILE A 75 -16.54 -18.95 3.06
CA ILE A 75 -16.84 -19.11 4.51
C ILE A 75 -17.95 -18.16 4.96
N GLY A 76 -17.90 -16.89 4.59
CA GLY A 76 -18.80 -15.87 5.16
C GLY A 76 -19.25 -14.80 4.17
N ASN A 77 -19.26 -15.11 2.87
CA ASN A 77 -19.74 -14.25 1.79
C ASN A 77 -19.16 -12.82 1.85
N LEU A 78 -19.89 -11.83 1.39
CA LEU A 78 -19.49 -10.42 1.41
C LEU A 78 -19.29 -9.88 2.81
N GLN A 79 -20.00 -10.42 3.81
CA GLN A 79 -19.90 -9.98 5.20
C GLN A 79 -18.50 -10.21 5.77
N LEU A 80 -17.93 -11.40 5.55
CA LEU A 80 -16.59 -11.70 6.03
C LEU A 80 -15.51 -10.94 5.23
N LEU A 81 -15.72 -10.73 3.94
CA LEU A 81 -14.82 -9.89 3.14
C LEU A 81 -14.82 -8.44 3.66
N THR A 82 -16.01 -7.86 3.92
CA THR A 82 -16.13 -6.49 4.45
C THR A 82 -15.49 -6.37 5.83
N LEU A 83 -15.69 -7.37 6.69
CA LEU A 83 -15.05 -7.41 8.01
C LEU A 83 -13.52 -7.52 7.90
N SER A 84 -13.00 -8.40 7.04
CA SER A 84 -11.56 -8.54 6.83
C SER A 84 -10.92 -7.24 6.33
N TYR A 85 -11.58 -6.56 5.40
CA TYR A 85 -11.20 -5.25 4.90
C TYR A 85 -11.14 -4.20 6.01
N LEU A 86 -12.21 -4.09 6.83
CA LEU A 86 -12.25 -3.16 7.96
C LEU A 86 -11.11 -3.43 8.93
N LEU A 87 -10.85 -4.70 9.28
CA LEU A 87 -9.77 -5.07 10.19
C LEU A 87 -8.39 -4.69 9.63
N VAL A 88 -8.15 -4.92 8.34
CA VAL A 88 -6.90 -4.52 7.66
C VAL A 88 -6.70 -3.02 7.73
N MET A 89 -7.75 -2.23 7.49
CA MET A 89 -7.70 -0.77 7.56
C MET A 89 -7.44 -0.27 8.98
N LEU A 90 -8.19 -0.75 9.96
CA LEU A 90 -8.00 -0.37 11.37
C LEU A 90 -6.58 -0.72 11.85
N PHE A 91 -6.08 -1.90 11.46
CA PHE A 91 -4.73 -2.32 11.79
C PHE A 91 -3.66 -1.45 11.12
N SER A 92 -3.85 -1.07 9.86
CA SER A 92 -2.95 -0.17 9.15
C SER A 92 -2.86 1.19 9.86
N PHE A 93 -3.98 1.77 10.24
CA PHE A 93 -4.01 3.03 10.98
C PHE A 93 -3.44 2.90 12.40
N TYR A 94 -3.65 1.78 13.05
CA TYR A 94 -3.01 1.49 14.33
C TYR A 94 -1.48 1.46 14.22
N LEU A 95 -0.93 0.80 13.19
CA LEU A 95 0.50 0.76 12.91
C LEU A 95 1.08 2.13 12.58
N LEU A 96 0.37 2.95 11.80
CA LEU A 96 0.77 4.34 11.55
C LEU A 96 0.90 5.13 12.86
N ASN A 97 -0.04 4.94 13.78
CA ASN A 97 0.02 5.58 15.10
C ASN A 97 1.22 5.09 15.94
N LEU A 98 1.60 3.80 15.82
CA LEU A 98 2.80 3.27 16.48
C LEU A 98 4.10 3.80 15.89
N THR A 99 4.11 4.10 14.60
CA THR A 99 5.28 4.66 13.91
C THR A 99 5.56 6.10 14.35
N TYR A 100 4.53 6.85 14.74
CA TYR A 100 4.62 8.23 15.20
C TYR A 100 4.16 8.39 16.67
N PRO A 101 4.96 7.94 17.66
CA PRO A 101 4.51 7.79 19.05
C PRO A 101 4.24 9.11 19.79
N LYS A 102 4.77 10.23 19.33
CA LYS A 102 4.55 11.57 19.93
C LYS A 102 3.54 12.36 19.10
N THR A 103 2.31 11.90 19.11
CA THR A 103 1.23 12.54 18.38
C THR A 103 0.74 13.80 19.14
N THR A 104 0.95 14.94 18.52
CA THR A 104 0.31 16.20 18.90
C THR A 104 -1.13 16.22 18.33
N LYS A 105 -1.98 17.12 18.84
CA LYS A 105 -3.34 17.33 18.28
C LYS A 105 -3.30 17.58 16.77
N THR A 106 -2.27 18.25 16.28
CA THR A 106 -2.04 18.53 14.85
C THR A 106 -1.84 17.25 14.05
N ASN A 107 -1.11 16.25 14.56
CA ASN A 107 -0.90 14.98 13.87
C ASN A 107 -2.21 14.18 13.75
N TYR A 108 -3.10 14.25 14.74
CA TYR A 108 -4.42 13.63 14.65
C TYR A 108 -5.29 14.30 13.58
N LEU A 109 -5.24 15.61 13.47
CA LEU A 109 -5.95 16.34 12.41
C LEU A 109 -5.43 15.95 11.03
N LEU A 110 -4.11 15.91 10.81
CA LEU A 110 -3.50 15.51 9.56
C LEU A 110 -3.85 14.05 9.20
N PHE A 111 -3.86 13.16 10.19
CA PHE A 111 -4.28 11.77 10.03
C PHE A 111 -5.74 11.66 9.57
N LEU A 112 -6.65 12.40 10.22
CA LEU A 112 -8.06 12.42 9.85
C LEU A 112 -8.27 13.01 8.46
N LEU A 113 -7.58 14.10 8.11
CA LEU A 113 -7.62 14.71 6.79
C LEU A 113 -7.09 13.75 5.71
N GLY A 114 -6.01 13.01 5.99
CA GLY A 114 -5.49 11.97 5.10
C GLY A 114 -6.48 10.83 4.90
N ALA A 115 -7.14 10.36 5.95
CA ALA A 115 -8.17 9.34 5.86
C ALA A 115 -9.38 9.80 5.02
N ILE A 116 -9.82 11.05 5.21
CA ILE A 116 -10.92 11.66 4.43
C ILE A 116 -10.50 11.83 2.96
N ALA A 117 -9.29 12.31 2.68
CA ALA A 117 -8.80 12.46 1.32
C ALA A 117 -8.71 11.11 0.58
N SER A 118 -8.35 10.05 1.30
CA SER A 118 -8.25 8.69 0.76
C SER A 118 -9.60 7.98 0.61
N TRP A 119 -10.67 8.55 1.17
CA TRP A 119 -12.01 7.98 1.18
C TRP A 119 -12.50 7.51 -0.19
N GLN A 120 -12.28 8.30 -1.25
CA GLN A 120 -12.74 7.96 -2.60
C GLN A 120 -12.17 6.65 -3.13
N VAL A 121 -10.98 6.25 -2.66
CA VAL A 121 -10.36 4.97 -3.03
C VAL A 121 -10.83 3.86 -2.10
N PHE A 122 -10.88 4.12 -0.80
CA PHE A 122 -11.24 3.11 0.18
C PHE A 122 -12.72 2.71 0.15
N ARG A 123 -13.62 3.62 -0.26
CA ARG A 123 -15.06 3.32 -0.38
C ARG A 123 -15.41 2.31 -1.47
N LEU A 124 -14.45 1.96 -2.34
CA LEU A 124 -14.69 1.00 -3.42
C LEU A 124 -14.80 -0.45 -2.92
N GLY A 125 -14.65 -0.69 -1.61
CA GLY A 125 -14.84 -1.98 -0.97
C GLY A 125 -13.58 -2.85 -0.91
N PRO A 126 -13.74 -4.16 -0.68
CA PRO A 126 -12.63 -5.09 -0.50
C PRO A 126 -11.81 -5.25 -1.78
N ARG A 127 -10.69 -4.53 -1.85
CA ARG A 127 -9.76 -4.52 -2.98
C ARG A 127 -8.34 -4.88 -2.54
N ALA A 128 -7.55 -5.42 -3.47
CA ALA A 128 -6.15 -5.76 -3.23
C ALA A 128 -5.28 -4.55 -2.86
N GLN A 129 -5.63 -3.33 -3.32
CA GLN A 129 -4.95 -2.09 -2.97
C GLN A 129 -4.89 -1.81 -1.47
N ILE A 130 -5.88 -2.26 -0.73
CA ILE A 130 -5.95 -2.07 0.72
C ILE A 130 -4.89 -2.87 1.44
N TYR A 131 -4.63 -4.07 0.97
CA TYR A 131 -3.51 -4.87 1.46
C TYR A 131 -2.18 -4.23 1.07
N SER A 132 -2.08 -3.59 -0.11
CA SER A 132 -0.89 -2.81 -0.45
C SER A 132 -0.68 -1.63 0.50
N PHE A 133 -1.73 -0.95 0.93
CA PHE A 133 -1.61 0.09 1.95
C PHE A 133 -1.10 -0.49 3.28
N LEU A 134 -1.63 -1.63 3.73
CA LEU A 134 -1.13 -2.32 4.92
C LEU A 134 0.36 -2.67 4.77
N PHE A 135 0.76 -3.29 3.65
CA PHE A 135 2.15 -3.68 3.43
C PHE A 135 3.10 -2.48 3.32
N PHE A 136 2.65 -1.38 2.74
CA PHE A 136 3.39 -0.12 2.72
C PHE A 136 3.61 0.42 4.14
N VAL A 137 2.57 0.44 4.97
CA VAL A 137 2.65 0.87 6.38
C VAL A 137 3.56 -0.06 7.19
N LEU A 138 3.46 -1.38 7.00
CA LEU A 138 4.36 -2.36 7.64
C LEU A 138 5.81 -2.16 7.22
N THR A 139 6.06 -1.92 5.93
CA THR A 139 7.41 -1.63 5.41
C THR A 139 7.98 -0.39 6.09
N ASN A 140 7.21 0.71 6.13
CA ASN A 140 7.61 1.93 6.81
C ASN A 140 7.88 1.70 8.30
N PHE A 141 7.01 0.96 8.99
CA PHE A 141 7.17 0.62 10.41
C PHE A 141 8.47 -0.16 10.66
N TYR A 142 8.74 -1.21 9.90
CA TYR A 142 9.95 -2.02 10.10
C TYR A 142 11.23 -1.28 9.69
N LEU A 143 11.22 -0.50 8.61
CA LEU A 143 12.38 0.33 8.25
C LEU A 143 12.67 1.41 9.28
N SER A 144 11.65 2.06 9.86
CA SER A 144 11.85 3.00 10.96
C SER A 144 12.48 2.33 12.18
N LYS A 145 12.05 1.10 12.52
CA LYS A 145 12.61 0.34 13.63
C LYS A 145 14.04 -0.14 13.38
N MET A 146 14.43 -0.40 12.13
CA MET A 146 15.83 -0.70 11.78
C MET A 146 16.76 0.48 12.10
N ILE A 147 16.33 1.71 11.82
CA ILE A 147 17.12 2.92 12.14
C ILE A 147 17.23 3.15 13.66
N GLU A 148 16.14 2.86 14.40
CA GLU A 148 16.09 3.10 15.84
C GLU A 148 16.89 2.07 16.65
N LYS A 149 16.87 0.78 16.27
CA LYS A 149 17.29 -0.32 17.12
C LYS A 149 18.36 -1.25 16.53
N GLU A 150 18.78 -1.04 15.27
CA GLU A 150 19.75 -1.89 14.53
C GLU A 150 19.45 -3.41 14.65
N ASN A 151 18.19 -3.79 14.75
CA ASN A 151 17.79 -5.15 15.08
C ASN A 151 17.81 -6.06 13.85
N LYS A 152 18.68 -7.09 13.87
CA LYS A 152 18.90 -8.04 12.76
C LYS A 152 17.67 -8.84 12.34
N LYS A 153 16.64 -8.99 13.19
CA LYS A 153 15.40 -9.73 12.81
C LYS A 153 14.68 -9.14 11.60
N TYR A 154 14.84 -7.84 11.34
CA TYR A 154 14.20 -7.16 10.22
C TYR A 154 14.81 -7.54 8.86
N PHE A 155 16.02 -8.13 8.85
CA PHE A 155 16.63 -8.70 7.64
C PHE A 155 15.80 -9.82 7.01
N LEU A 156 15.04 -10.57 7.82
CA LEU A 156 14.17 -11.64 7.32
C LEU A 156 12.72 -11.17 7.13
N ILE A 157 12.22 -10.32 8.04
CA ILE A 157 10.82 -9.89 8.04
C ILE A 157 10.46 -9.11 6.75
N LEU A 158 11.32 -8.19 6.31
CA LEU A 158 11.05 -7.36 5.13
C LEU A 158 11.06 -8.17 3.83
N PRO A 159 12.05 -9.04 3.53
CA PRO A 159 11.96 -9.93 2.36
C PRO A 159 10.73 -10.83 2.36
N LEU A 160 10.34 -11.41 3.51
CA LEU A 160 9.12 -12.21 3.63
C LEU A 160 7.86 -11.36 3.37
N LEU A 161 7.84 -10.12 3.85
CA LEU A 161 6.75 -9.19 3.58
C LEU A 161 6.60 -8.93 2.07
N PHE A 162 7.71 -8.70 1.35
CA PHE A 162 7.69 -8.46 -0.09
C PHE A 162 7.36 -9.72 -0.89
N LEU A 163 7.77 -10.90 -0.42
CA LEU A 163 7.34 -12.19 -0.99
C LEU A 163 5.81 -12.33 -0.91
N VAL A 164 5.20 -11.98 0.21
CA VAL A 164 3.75 -11.99 0.35
C VAL A 164 3.12 -10.92 -0.52
N TRP A 165 3.64 -9.69 -0.48
CA TRP A 165 3.07 -8.53 -1.17
C TRP A 165 3.01 -8.71 -2.70
N VAL A 166 4.09 -9.20 -3.34
CA VAL A 166 4.12 -9.44 -4.80
C VAL A 166 3.03 -10.41 -5.26
N ASN A 167 2.61 -11.33 -4.39
CA ASN A 167 1.54 -12.29 -4.65
C ASN A 167 0.14 -11.78 -4.26
N PHE A 168 0.06 -10.61 -3.61
CA PHE A 168 -1.19 -9.94 -3.26
C PHE A 168 -1.58 -8.83 -4.23
N HIS A 169 -0.62 -8.02 -4.68
CA HIS A 169 -0.91 -6.86 -5.53
C HIS A 169 0.36 -6.26 -6.14
N GLY A 170 0.28 -5.82 -7.39
CA GLY A 170 1.37 -5.12 -8.09
C GLY A 170 1.89 -3.84 -7.44
N GLY A 171 1.18 -3.31 -6.44
CA GLY A 171 1.59 -2.14 -5.66
C GLY A 171 2.85 -2.31 -4.82
N PHE A 172 3.43 -3.53 -4.73
CA PHE A 172 4.69 -3.75 -4.01
C PHE A 172 5.84 -2.85 -4.50
N VAL A 173 5.80 -2.41 -5.75
CA VAL A 173 6.80 -1.50 -6.34
C VAL A 173 6.86 -0.17 -5.58
N VAL A 174 5.74 0.33 -5.07
CA VAL A 174 5.68 1.57 -4.26
C VAL A 174 6.46 1.41 -2.95
N GLY A 175 6.52 0.18 -2.40
CA GLY A 175 7.31 -0.12 -1.22
C GLY A 175 8.81 0.08 -1.40
N PHE A 176 9.34 -0.04 -2.61
CA PHE A 176 10.76 0.22 -2.89
C PHE A 176 11.13 1.70 -2.70
N ALA A 177 10.20 2.63 -2.89
CA ALA A 177 10.43 4.04 -2.63
C ALA A 177 10.75 4.30 -1.15
N LEU A 178 10.17 3.52 -0.22
CA LEU A 178 10.50 3.60 1.21
C LEU A 178 11.96 3.18 1.47
N PHE A 179 12.42 2.10 0.86
CA PHE A 179 13.83 1.69 1.01
C PHE A 179 14.77 2.80 0.55
N LEU A 180 14.52 3.36 -0.65
CA LEU A 180 15.34 4.46 -1.18
C LEU A 180 15.32 5.68 -0.24
N TYR A 181 14.15 6.05 0.27
CA TYR A 181 14.03 7.11 1.26
C TYR A 181 14.87 6.84 2.51
N TYR A 182 14.77 5.64 3.10
CA TYR A 182 15.50 5.31 4.33
C TYR A 182 17.01 5.14 4.11
N ILE A 183 17.45 4.70 2.92
CA ILE A 183 18.87 4.67 2.52
C ILE A 183 19.40 6.09 2.43
N ILE A 184 18.75 6.99 1.68
CA ILE A 184 19.15 8.38 1.52
C ILE A 184 19.18 9.08 2.88
N LYS A 185 18.16 8.88 3.71
CA LYS A 185 18.10 9.41 5.07
C LYS A 185 19.28 8.95 5.93
N SER A 186 19.63 7.67 5.86
CA SER A 186 20.75 7.12 6.63
C SER A 186 22.09 7.67 6.15
N ILE A 187 22.26 7.87 4.84
CA ILE A 187 23.45 8.50 4.25
C ILE A 187 23.57 9.96 4.71
N THR A 188 22.48 10.72 4.65
CA THR A 188 22.49 12.14 5.09
C THR A 188 22.74 12.28 6.58
N ASP A 189 22.33 11.30 7.39
CA ASP A 189 22.63 11.22 8.82
C ASP A 189 24.03 10.66 9.13
N LYS A 190 24.84 10.35 8.09
CA LYS A 190 26.17 9.73 8.20
C LYS A 190 26.15 8.36 8.91
N LYS A 191 25.03 7.64 8.88
CA LYS A 191 24.82 6.30 9.43
C LYS A 191 25.10 5.23 8.36
N TRP A 192 26.36 5.12 7.91
CA TRP A 192 26.76 4.26 6.80
C TRP A 192 26.43 2.77 7.02
N GLY A 193 26.66 2.24 8.25
CA GLY A 193 26.32 0.86 8.58
C GLY A 193 24.82 0.57 8.47
N THR A 194 23.97 1.50 8.88
CA THR A 194 22.51 1.41 8.73
C THR A 194 22.12 1.48 7.26
N ALA A 195 22.73 2.39 6.46
CA ALA A 195 22.47 2.49 5.04
C ALA A 195 22.82 1.19 4.31
N THR A 196 23.98 0.61 4.59
CA THR A 196 24.41 -0.69 4.04
C THR A 196 23.43 -1.81 4.43
N SER A 197 23.03 -1.87 5.70
CA SER A 197 22.07 -2.85 6.19
C SER A 197 20.72 -2.75 5.46
N ILE A 198 20.19 -1.54 5.29
CA ILE A 198 18.93 -1.32 4.57
C ILE A 198 19.09 -1.68 3.09
N SER A 199 20.22 -1.37 2.46
CA SER A 199 20.51 -1.73 1.06
C SER A 199 20.54 -3.26 0.87
N LEU A 200 21.15 -4.01 1.79
CA LEU A 200 21.17 -5.46 1.74
C LEU A 200 19.75 -6.05 1.88
N VAL A 201 18.95 -5.52 2.81
CA VAL A 201 17.56 -5.94 2.98
C VAL A 201 16.71 -5.56 1.76
N PHE A 202 16.97 -4.42 1.14
CA PHE A 202 16.34 -4.01 -0.13
C PHE A 202 16.62 -5.03 -1.25
N LEU A 203 17.89 -5.41 -1.43
CA LEU A 203 18.27 -6.42 -2.42
C LEU A 203 17.60 -7.78 -2.13
N ALA A 204 17.63 -8.22 -0.87
CA ALA A 204 16.95 -9.45 -0.47
C ALA A 204 15.43 -9.38 -0.72
N SER A 205 14.79 -8.24 -0.45
CA SER A 205 13.37 -8.02 -0.73
C SER A 205 13.08 -8.01 -2.23
N LEU A 206 13.95 -7.41 -3.04
CA LEU A 206 13.87 -7.43 -4.50
C LEU A 206 13.92 -8.86 -5.03
N PHE A 207 14.87 -9.69 -4.58
CA PHE A 207 14.94 -11.10 -4.95
C PHE A 207 13.73 -11.89 -4.47
N ALA A 208 13.21 -11.61 -3.27
CA ALA A 208 12.00 -12.25 -2.75
C ALA A 208 10.78 -12.02 -3.64
N THR A 209 10.69 -10.87 -4.33
CA THR A 209 9.60 -10.60 -5.27
C THR A 209 9.63 -11.46 -6.54
N LEU A 210 10.74 -12.15 -6.83
CA LEU A 210 10.81 -13.10 -7.94
C LEU A 210 10.12 -14.44 -7.59
N ILE A 211 9.82 -14.68 -6.31
CA ILE A 211 9.11 -15.88 -5.82
C ILE A 211 7.60 -15.66 -5.96
N ASN A 212 7.14 -15.76 -7.18
CA ASN A 212 5.74 -15.69 -7.57
C ASN A 212 5.51 -16.60 -8.80
N PRO A 213 4.27 -16.99 -9.16
CA PRO A 213 3.99 -17.92 -10.26
C PRO A 213 4.51 -17.48 -11.64
N TYR A 214 4.87 -16.20 -11.81
CA TYR A 214 5.26 -15.59 -13.09
C TYR A 214 6.68 -15.04 -13.07
N SER A 215 7.38 -15.10 -11.95
CA SER A 215 8.74 -14.61 -11.74
C SER A 215 8.93 -13.17 -12.26
N ILE A 216 9.94 -12.92 -13.07
CA ILE A 216 10.28 -11.58 -13.60
C ILE A 216 9.18 -10.98 -14.51
N LYS A 217 8.31 -11.80 -15.10
CA LYS A 217 7.25 -11.34 -16.01
C LYS A 217 6.23 -10.41 -15.31
N ILE A 218 6.11 -10.50 -13.99
CA ILE A 218 5.29 -9.58 -13.19
C ILE A 218 5.70 -8.11 -13.39
N TYR A 219 7.00 -7.83 -13.48
CA TYR A 219 7.51 -6.47 -13.70
C TYR A 219 7.16 -5.94 -15.09
N ALA A 220 7.26 -6.80 -16.11
CA ALA A 220 6.85 -6.41 -17.46
C ALA A 220 5.37 -6.07 -17.54
N GLU A 221 4.51 -6.80 -16.81
CA GLU A 221 3.07 -6.53 -16.75
C GLU A 221 2.77 -5.22 -16.01
N ILE A 222 3.47 -4.94 -14.90
CA ILE A 222 3.33 -3.67 -14.17
C ILE A 222 3.74 -2.49 -15.07
N ILE A 223 4.87 -2.60 -15.79
CA ILE A 223 5.32 -1.56 -16.72
C ILE A 223 4.27 -1.35 -17.81
N ARG A 224 3.76 -2.42 -18.43
CA ARG A 224 2.69 -2.34 -19.44
C ARG A 224 1.46 -1.60 -18.89
N HIS A 225 1.01 -1.94 -17.69
CA HIS A 225 -0.12 -1.29 -17.03
C HIS A 225 0.07 0.22 -16.85
N ILE A 226 1.28 0.63 -16.46
CA ILE A 226 1.59 2.04 -16.22
C ILE A 226 1.72 2.82 -17.54
N THR A 227 2.24 2.18 -18.60
CA THR A 227 2.56 2.86 -19.87
C THR A 227 1.41 2.84 -20.88
N THR A 228 0.42 1.94 -20.75
CA THR A 228 -0.68 1.86 -21.69
C THR A 228 -1.61 3.09 -21.61
N PRO A 229 -1.98 3.73 -22.74
CA PRO A 229 -2.99 4.79 -22.76
C PRO A 229 -4.36 4.33 -22.26
N LEU A 230 -4.69 3.05 -22.40
CA LEU A 230 -5.97 2.46 -21.98
C LEU A 230 -6.21 2.59 -20.47
N ARG A 231 -5.18 2.81 -19.67
CA ARG A 231 -5.31 3.07 -18.23
C ARG A 231 -6.23 4.25 -17.91
N LEU A 232 -6.28 5.26 -18.81
CA LEU A 232 -7.11 6.45 -18.62
C LEU A 232 -8.61 6.17 -18.78
N LEU A 233 -8.98 5.01 -19.31
CA LEU A 233 -10.37 4.53 -19.36
C LEU A 233 -10.83 3.96 -18.02
N ILE A 234 -9.92 3.69 -17.11
CA ILE A 234 -10.20 3.15 -15.76
C ILE A 234 -10.28 4.32 -14.79
N ALA A 235 -11.45 4.54 -14.18
CA ALA A 235 -11.75 5.72 -13.36
C ALA A 235 -10.74 5.99 -12.24
N GLU A 236 -10.18 4.96 -11.62
CA GLU A 236 -9.20 5.10 -10.52
C GLU A 236 -7.79 5.49 -10.99
N TRP A 237 -7.46 5.26 -12.26
CA TRP A 237 -6.20 5.67 -12.88
C TRP A 237 -6.24 7.10 -13.43
N THR A 238 -7.43 7.68 -13.54
CA THR A 238 -7.56 9.10 -13.94
C THR A 238 -7.09 10.00 -12.80
N PRO A 239 -6.60 11.21 -13.15
CA PRO A 239 -6.25 12.21 -12.16
C PRO A 239 -7.44 12.55 -11.24
N PRO A 240 -7.19 12.87 -9.96
CA PRO A 240 -8.25 13.31 -9.06
C PRO A 240 -8.91 14.62 -9.53
N PRO A 241 -10.15 14.91 -9.10
CA PRO A 241 -10.81 16.17 -9.38
C PRO A 241 -10.00 17.38 -8.94
N PHE A 242 -10.23 18.53 -9.57
CA PHE A 242 -9.44 19.74 -9.31
C PHE A 242 -9.34 20.11 -7.82
N HIS A 243 -10.46 20.06 -7.08
CA HIS A 243 -10.46 20.39 -5.64
C HIS A 243 -9.60 19.44 -4.81
N ILE A 244 -9.54 18.14 -5.17
CA ILE A 244 -8.65 17.16 -4.51
C ILE A 244 -7.20 17.44 -4.88
N LYS A 245 -6.88 17.71 -6.14
CA LYS A 245 -5.53 18.11 -6.56
C LYS A 245 -5.05 19.35 -5.82
N LEU A 246 -5.91 20.36 -5.69
CA LEU A 246 -5.61 21.59 -4.98
C LEU A 246 -5.34 21.31 -3.49
N ALA A 247 -6.15 20.47 -2.86
CA ALA A 247 -5.94 20.06 -1.47
C ALA A 247 -4.60 19.32 -1.27
N ILE A 248 -4.26 18.39 -2.18
CA ILE A 248 -2.97 17.68 -2.17
C ILE A 248 -1.82 18.69 -2.33
N LEU A 249 -1.91 19.59 -3.29
CA LEU A 249 -0.89 20.60 -3.55
C LEU A 249 -0.67 21.51 -2.35
N ILE A 250 -1.73 22.11 -1.81
CA ILE A 250 -1.68 23.00 -0.65
C ILE A 250 -1.09 22.26 0.57
N SER A 251 -1.59 21.07 0.89
CA SER A 251 -1.11 20.29 2.03
C SER A 251 0.36 19.92 1.90
N SER A 252 0.81 19.55 0.69
CA SER A 252 2.21 19.22 0.41
C SER A 252 3.12 20.46 0.51
N ILE A 253 2.72 21.59 -0.06
CA ILE A 253 3.47 22.85 0.05
C ILE A 253 3.56 23.27 1.51
N CYS A 254 2.45 23.27 2.26
CA CYS A 254 2.46 23.61 3.69
C CYS A 254 3.37 22.66 4.47
N SER A 255 3.33 21.36 4.18
CA SER A 255 4.20 20.36 4.84
C SER A 255 5.68 20.63 4.55
N ILE A 256 6.04 20.95 3.30
CA ILE A 256 7.41 21.29 2.91
C ILE A 256 7.85 22.59 3.58
N LEU A 257 7.01 23.61 3.60
CA LEU A 257 7.34 24.88 4.28
C LEU A 257 7.58 24.68 5.78
N VAL A 258 6.67 23.95 6.47
CA VAL A 258 6.85 23.60 7.88
C VAL A 258 8.15 22.83 8.09
N LEU A 259 8.47 21.88 7.21
CA LEU A 259 9.69 21.10 7.28
C LEU A 259 10.93 21.98 7.10
N LEU A 260 10.94 22.90 6.13
CA LEU A 260 12.05 23.82 5.85
C LEU A 260 12.27 24.82 6.99
N LEU A 261 11.19 25.29 7.62
CA LEU A 261 11.25 26.20 8.77
C LEU A 261 11.58 25.48 10.10
N SER A 262 11.38 24.16 10.16
CA SER A 262 11.65 23.36 11.36
C SER A 262 13.15 23.21 11.62
N LYS A 263 13.52 22.77 12.83
CA LYS A 263 14.89 22.34 13.17
C LYS A 263 15.18 20.88 12.79
N ALA A 264 14.38 20.26 11.92
CA ALA A 264 14.55 18.87 11.52
C ALA A 264 15.86 18.66 10.74
N ARG A 265 16.59 17.58 11.05
CA ARG A 265 17.86 17.23 10.39
C ARG A 265 17.70 16.78 8.93
N ASN A 266 16.62 16.06 8.64
CA ASN A 266 16.40 15.35 7.36
C ASN A 266 15.47 16.11 6.41
N LYS A 267 15.65 17.45 6.28
CA LYS A 267 14.77 18.28 5.45
C LYS A 267 14.75 17.84 4.00
N ILE A 268 15.93 17.61 3.40
CA ILE A 268 16.07 17.28 1.98
C ILE A 268 15.40 15.93 1.66
N PRO A 269 15.76 14.80 2.29
CA PRO A 269 15.13 13.51 1.96
C PRO A 269 13.61 13.51 2.23
N ASN A 270 13.16 14.19 3.30
CA ASN A 270 11.74 14.30 3.58
C ASN A 270 11.00 15.12 2.51
N SER A 271 11.60 16.24 2.04
CA SER A 271 11.00 17.05 0.97
C SER A 271 10.93 16.30 -0.36
N ILE A 272 11.99 15.56 -0.72
CA ILE A 272 12.01 14.74 -1.94
C ILE A 272 10.91 13.66 -1.85
N PHE A 273 10.80 12.98 -0.71
CA PHE A 273 9.79 11.96 -0.49
C PHE A 273 8.36 12.53 -0.63
N LEU A 274 8.08 13.66 0.02
CA LEU A 274 6.79 14.35 -0.11
C LEU A 274 6.49 14.75 -1.57
N LEU A 275 7.47 15.27 -2.31
CA LEU A 275 7.28 15.64 -3.71
C LEU A 275 6.96 14.43 -4.59
N VAL A 276 7.66 13.30 -4.42
CA VAL A 276 7.41 12.06 -5.18
C VAL A 276 5.98 11.58 -4.96
N PHE A 277 5.52 11.52 -3.70
CA PHE A 277 4.15 11.07 -3.40
C PHE A 277 3.09 12.09 -3.79
N MET A 278 3.36 13.38 -3.69
CA MET A 278 2.50 14.46 -4.20
C MET A 278 2.26 14.29 -5.72
N PHE A 279 3.33 14.15 -6.50
CA PHE A 279 3.20 13.93 -7.95
C PHE A 279 2.43 12.65 -8.26
N SER A 280 2.75 11.57 -7.57
CA SER A 280 2.03 10.30 -7.72
C SER A 280 0.53 10.43 -7.43
N ALA A 281 0.17 11.15 -6.37
CA ALA A 281 -1.23 11.36 -5.97
C ALA A 281 -2.00 12.28 -6.96
N ILE A 282 -1.32 13.26 -7.56
CA ILE A 282 -1.92 14.14 -8.58
C ILE A 282 -2.16 13.40 -9.91
N GLU A 283 -1.32 12.45 -10.25
CA GLU A 283 -1.42 11.67 -11.50
C GLU A 283 -2.58 10.67 -11.50
N ALA A 284 -2.87 10.04 -10.36
CA ALA A 284 -3.93 9.03 -10.30
C ALA A 284 -4.61 8.97 -8.93
N LYS A 285 -5.95 8.91 -8.92
CA LYS A 285 -6.77 8.81 -7.71
C LYS A 285 -6.34 7.66 -6.79
N ARG A 286 -5.96 6.52 -7.37
CA ARG A 286 -5.55 5.32 -6.62
C ARG A 286 -4.28 5.51 -5.78
N ASN A 287 -3.49 6.54 -6.08
CA ASN A 287 -2.23 6.83 -5.37
C ASN A 287 -2.43 7.79 -4.19
N VAL A 288 -3.60 8.43 -4.06
CA VAL A 288 -3.89 9.40 -3.00
C VAL A 288 -3.68 8.85 -1.58
N PRO A 289 -3.95 7.56 -1.28
CA PRO A 289 -3.73 7.00 0.06
C PRO A 289 -2.27 6.88 0.48
N PHE A 290 -1.32 6.85 -0.43
CA PHE A 290 0.11 6.70 -0.14
C PHE A 290 0.80 8.05 0.04
#